data_f40eb866629e5371a9a957106d43bbac
#
_entry.id   f40eb866629e5371a9a957106d43bbac
#
_cell.length_a   1.000
_cell.length_b   1.000
_cell.length_c   1.000
_cell.angle_alpha   90.00
_cell.angle_beta   90.00
_cell.angle_gamma   90.00
#
_symmetry.space_group_name_H-M   'P 1'
#
loop_
_entity.id
_entity.type
_entity.pdbx_description
1 polymer ?
#
loop_
_entity_poly.entity_id
_entity_poly.type
_entity_poly.pdbx_seq_one_letter_code
_entity_poly.pdbx_strand_id
1 'polypeptide(L)'
;MKIYAKTDVGRKREMNQDYVYVTDKPVGPFPNLLVVADGMGGHKAGDFASKYTVKVVHEELEKTELDKPEEILKSIVSVANHKLIQAAQSDVKLEGMGTTLVIATVIGNTLYFSNVGDSRLYLIGDKIKQLSKDHSLVEEMVRLGGIKAEEAKNHPDKNIITRAMGVKEEVEADIYEYRLKKGDMILMCTDGLSNMVEDEDMFDIVKLSLIHISEPTR
;
A
#
# COMPACT_ATOMS: atom_id res chain seq x y z
N MET A 1 -1.57 15.52 -12.54
CA MET A 1 -1.76 14.06 -12.37
C MET A 1 -3.26 13.76 -12.34
N LYS A 2 -3.72 12.62 -12.87
CA LYS A 2 -5.10 12.14 -12.67
C LYS A 2 -5.06 10.99 -11.68
N ILE A 3 -5.96 10.98 -10.70
CA ILE A 3 -6.01 9.97 -9.65
C ILE A 3 -7.41 9.37 -9.61
N TYR A 4 -7.48 8.06 -9.44
CA TYR A 4 -8.70 7.31 -9.20
C TYR A 4 -8.48 6.39 -8.01
N ALA A 5 -9.49 6.24 -7.17
CA ALA A 5 -9.46 5.30 -6.05
C ALA A 5 -10.81 4.60 -5.94
N LYS A 6 -10.76 3.33 -5.59
CA LYS A 6 -11.94 2.52 -5.31
C LYS A 6 -11.58 1.50 -4.24
N THR A 7 -12.49 1.28 -3.32
CA THR A 7 -12.47 0.15 -2.40
C THR A 7 -13.83 -0.52 -2.38
N ASP A 8 -13.87 -1.83 -2.14
CA ASP A 8 -15.10 -2.61 -2.16
C ASP A 8 -14.95 -3.79 -1.18
N VAL A 9 -16.01 -4.11 -0.46
CA VAL A 9 -16.01 -5.22 0.51
C VAL A 9 -15.91 -6.59 -0.17
N GLY A 10 -16.22 -6.64 -1.47
CA GLY A 10 -16.32 -7.90 -2.22
C GLY A 10 -17.56 -8.72 -1.83
N ARG A 11 -17.57 -10.00 -2.26
CA ARG A 11 -18.73 -10.88 -2.09
C ARG A 11 -18.63 -11.86 -0.92
N LYS A 12 -17.47 -11.98 -0.30
CA LYS A 12 -17.20 -12.99 0.73
C LYS A 12 -17.07 -12.41 2.14
N ARG A 13 -16.70 -11.14 2.26
CA ARG A 13 -16.50 -10.47 3.54
C ARG A 13 -17.76 -9.71 3.94
N GLU A 14 -18.03 -9.63 5.24
CA GLU A 14 -19.11 -8.79 5.77
C GLU A 14 -18.67 -7.35 5.97
N MET A 15 -17.36 -7.12 6.14
CA MET A 15 -16.77 -5.81 6.40
C MET A 15 -15.55 -5.59 5.53
N ASN A 16 -15.42 -4.38 4.99
CA ASN A 16 -14.23 -3.93 4.32
C ASN A 16 -13.21 -3.43 5.35
N GLN A 17 -12.05 -4.06 5.41
CA GLN A 17 -10.94 -3.68 6.29
C GLN A 17 -9.85 -2.90 5.55
N ASP A 18 -9.99 -2.79 4.23
CA ASP A 18 -9.11 -1.97 3.41
C ASP A 18 -9.47 -0.49 3.53
N TYR A 19 -8.47 0.35 3.52
CA TYR A 19 -8.68 1.79 3.44
C TYR A 19 -7.75 2.42 2.41
N VAL A 20 -8.32 3.33 1.61
CA VAL A 20 -7.59 4.07 0.59
C VAL A 20 -7.79 5.57 0.79
N TYR A 21 -6.70 6.31 0.70
CA TYR A 21 -6.73 7.78 0.68
C TYR A 21 -5.88 8.30 -0.46
N VAL A 22 -6.45 9.19 -1.25
CA VAL A 22 -5.74 9.81 -2.37
C VAL A 22 -6.10 11.29 -2.49
N THR A 23 -5.11 12.11 -2.77
CA THR A 23 -5.31 13.53 -3.08
C THR A 23 -4.25 14.03 -4.06
N ASP A 24 -4.67 14.88 -4.99
CA ASP A 24 -3.80 15.65 -5.88
C ASP A 24 -3.44 17.04 -5.32
N LYS A 25 -3.91 17.32 -4.10
CA LYS A 25 -3.59 18.55 -3.37
C LYS A 25 -2.42 18.29 -2.40
N PRO A 26 -1.64 19.31 -2.09
CA PRO A 26 -0.55 19.19 -1.12
C PRO A 26 -1.03 18.76 0.27
N VAL A 27 -0.24 17.89 0.91
CA VAL A 27 -0.37 17.51 2.32
C VAL A 27 1.00 17.67 2.95
N GLY A 28 1.17 18.70 3.76
CA GLY A 28 2.49 19.10 4.25
C GLY A 28 3.48 19.34 3.10
N PRO A 29 4.68 18.74 3.13
CA PRO A 29 5.68 18.89 2.07
C PRO A 29 5.40 18.09 0.80
N PHE A 30 4.45 17.17 0.81
CA PHE A 30 4.12 16.34 -0.35
C PHE A 30 3.08 17.03 -1.25
N PRO A 31 3.35 17.21 -2.56
CA PRO A 31 2.43 17.88 -3.48
C PRO A 31 1.18 17.04 -3.81
N ASN A 32 1.18 15.78 -3.47
CA ASN A 32 0.10 14.81 -3.60
C ASN A 32 0.36 13.66 -2.65
N LEU A 33 -0.69 12.89 -2.32
CA LEU A 33 -0.57 11.77 -1.41
C LEU A 33 -1.47 10.62 -1.86
N LEU A 34 -0.89 9.42 -1.93
CA LEU A 34 -1.58 8.18 -2.18
C LEU A 34 -1.25 7.21 -1.06
N VAL A 35 -2.27 6.63 -0.44
CA VAL A 35 -2.12 5.68 0.66
C VAL A 35 -3.08 4.53 0.48
N VAL A 36 -2.56 3.30 0.65
CA VAL A 36 -3.34 2.07 0.71
C VAL A 36 -2.96 1.33 1.99
N ALA A 37 -3.95 0.82 2.69
CA ALA A 37 -3.80 0.07 3.92
C ALA A 37 -4.81 -1.08 3.95
N ASP A 38 -4.35 -2.29 4.22
CA ASP A 38 -5.14 -3.51 4.42
C ASP A 38 -5.11 -3.86 5.90
N GLY A 39 -6.25 -3.72 6.54
CA GLY A 39 -6.38 -3.91 7.97
C GLY A 39 -6.58 -5.37 8.34
N MET A 40 -5.82 -5.84 9.31
CA MET A 40 -5.92 -7.18 9.85
C MET A 40 -6.29 -7.15 11.33
N GLY A 41 -6.98 -8.19 11.77
CA GLY A 41 -7.45 -8.36 13.14
C GLY A 41 -8.89 -8.84 13.18
N GLY A 42 -9.34 -9.30 14.34
CA GLY A 42 -10.71 -9.79 14.50
C GLY A 42 -11.76 -8.69 14.25
N HIS A 43 -12.81 -9.00 13.49
CA HIS A 43 -13.99 -8.16 13.23
C HIS A 43 -13.70 -6.68 12.93
N LYS A 44 -13.81 -5.80 13.94
CA LYS A 44 -13.69 -4.34 13.77
C LYS A 44 -12.27 -3.81 13.94
N ALA A 45 -11.35 -4.61 14.43
CA ALA A 45 -10.01 -4.16 14.75
C ALA A 45 -9.19 -3.84 13.48
N GLY A 46 -9.32 -4.63 12.41
CA GLY A 46 -8.65 -4.36 11.15
C GLY A 46 -9.16 -3.10 10.45
N ASP A 47 -10.50 -2.89 10.42
CA ASP A 47 -11.10 -1.66 9.86
C ASP A 47 -10.62 -0.40 10.62
N PHE A 48 -10.53 -0.49 11.95
CA PHE A 48 -9.96 0.58 12.76
C PHE A 48 -8.48 0.78 12.44
N ALA A 49 -7.70 -0.29 12.36
CA ALA A 49 -6.25 -0.21 12.15
C ALA A 49 -5.89 0.50 10.84
N SER A 50 -6.51 0.11 9.72
CA SER A 50 -6.26 0.73 8.42
C SER A 50 -6.66 2.21 8.38
N LYS A 51 -7.86 2.55 8.85
CA LYS A 51 -8.37 3.93 8.91
C LYS A 51 -7.55 4.82 9.83
N TYR A 52 -7.24 4.32 11.03
CA TYR A 52 -6.47 5.08 12.03
C TYR A 52 -5.05 5.34 11.54
N THR A 53 -4.40 4.35 10.95
CA THR A 53 -3.05 4.50 10.40
C THR A 53 -3.03 5.56 9.30
N VAL A 54 -3.95 5.52 8.34
CA VAL A 54 -4.02 6.52 7.26
C VAL A 54 -4.31 7.92 7.81
N LYS A 55 -5.19 8.05 8.81
CA LYS A 55 -5.43 9.33 9.48
C LYS A 55 -4.15 9.86 10.13
N VAL A 56 -3.41 9.02 10.84
CA VAL A 56 -2.14 9.43 11.46
C VAL A 56 -1.11 9.84 10.41
N VAL A 57 -0.99 9.09 9.30
CA VAL A 57 -0.11 9.46 8.18
C VAL A 57 -0.41 10.87 7.68
N HIS A 58 -1.68 11.19 7.46
CA HIS A 58 -2.10 12.53 7.01
C HIS A 58 -1.76 13.61 8.04
N GLU A 59 -2.12 13.42 9.31
CA GLU A 59 -1.87 14.38 10.40
C GLU A 59 -0.38 14.64 10.63
N GLU A 60 0.46 13.62 10.50
CA GLU A 60 1.91 13.76 10.72
C GLU A 60 2.60 14.38 9.51
N LEU A 61 2.09 14.15 8.29
CA LEU A 61 2.55 14.88 7.10
C LEU A 61 2.29 16.38 7.20
N GLU A 62 1.14 16.80 7.74
CA GLU A 62 0.84 18.23 7.91
C GLU A 62 1.73 18.92 8.93
N LYS A 63 2.31 18.17 9.88
CA LYS A 63 3.13 18.72 10.99
C LYS A 63 4.63 18.58 10.76
N THR A 64 5.06 17.78 9.78
CA THR A 64 6.48 17.50 9.62
C THR A 64 7.24 18.74 9.14
N GLU A 65 8.40 18.96 9.74
CA GLU A 65 9.37 19.99 9.33
C GLU A 65 10.51 19.40 8.47
N LEU A 66 10.47 18.08 8.22
CA LEU A 66 11.44 17.42 7.36
C LEU A 66 11.19 17.80 5.90
N ASP A 67 12.25 17.82 5.10
CA ASP A 67 12.22 18.24 3.70
C ASP A 67 12.58 17.10 2.72
N LYS A 68 13.28 16.04 3.20
CA LYS A 68 13.67 14.92 2.36
C LYS A 68 12.60 13.83 2.35
N PRO A 69 12.05 13.48 1.18
CA PRO A 69 10.95 12.53 1.08
C PRO A 69 11.19 11.19 1.77
N GLU A 70 12.41 10.65 1.68
CA GLU A 70 12.75 9.37 2.29
C GLU A 70 12.76 9.45 3.83
N GLU A 71 13.29 10.55 4.38
CA GLU A 71 13.30 10.78 5.83
C GLU A 71 11.88 11.00 6.35
N ILE A 72 11.04 11.72 5.59
CA ILE A 72 9.63 11.93 5.89
C ILE A 72 8.89 10.58 5.93
N LEU A 73 9.00 9.77 4.87
CA LEU A 73 8.34 8.46 4.79
C LEU A 73 8.76 7.55 5.95
N LYS A 74 10.05 7.48 6.25
CA LYS A 74 10.58 6.69 7.38
C LYS A 74 10.02 7.16 8.72
N SER A 75 10.05 8.46 8.98
CA SER A 75 9.55 9.05 10.22
C SER A 75 8.06 8.79 10.40
N ILE A 76 7.26 9.01 9.36
CA ILE A 76 5.80 8.85 9.40
C ILE A 76 5.41 7.40 9.67
N VAL A 77 6.05 6.43 9.01
CA VAL A 77 5.80 5.01 9.27
C VAL A 77 6.10 4.67 10.73
N SER A 78 7.23 5.13 11.26
CA SER A 78 7.60 4.89 12.66
C SER A 78 6.57 5.49 13.63
N VAL A 79 6.18 6.75 13.44
CA VAL A 79 5.18 7.42 14.30
C VAL A 79 3.82 6.78 14.19
N ALA A 80 3.37 6.44 12.97
CA ALA A 80 2.09 5.78 12.77
C ALA A 80 2.04 4.40 13.42
N ASN A 81 3.13 3.62 13.33
CA ASN A 81 3.24 2.35 14.02
C ASN A 81 3.10 2.49 15.54
N HIS A 82 3.85 3.42 16.11
CA HIS A 82 3.82 3.65 17.56
C HIS A 82 2.43 4.06 18.06
N LYS A 83 1.77 4.97 17.36
CA LYS A 83 0.40 5.40 17.69
C LYS A 83 -0.61 4.27 17.53
N LEU A 84 -0.44 3.40 16.53
CA LEU A 84 -1.31 2.24 16.34
C LEU A 84 -1.17 1.25 17.50
N ILE A 85 0.05 0.97 17.95
CA ILE A 85 0.32 0.12 19.14
C ILE A 85 -0.29 0.73 20.41
N GLN A 86 -0.13 2.03 20.64
CA GLN A 86 -0.75 2.71 21.78
C GLN A 86 -2.28 2.60 21.75
N ALA A 87 -2.89 2.73 20.58
CA ALA A 87 -4.33 2.55 20.43
C ALA A 87 -4.76 1.11 20.73
N ALA A 88 -4.00 0.10 20.28
CA ALA A 88 -4.27 -1.31 20.60
C ALA A 88 -4.19 -1.60 22.11
N GLN A 89 -3.25 -0.99 22.81
CA GLN A 89 -3.07 -1.14 24.25
C GLN A 89 -4.17 -0.43 25.08
N SER A 90 -4.82 0.57 24.50
CA SER A 90 -5.85 1.36 25.19
C SER A 90 -7.25 0.73 25.16
N ASP A 91 -7.52 -0.20 24.27
CA ASP A 91 -8.82 -0.88 24.13
C ASP A 91 -8.62 -2.36 23.79
N VAL A 92 -9.06 -3.25 24.69
CA VAL A 92 -8.99 -4.71 24.52
C VAL A 92 -9.68 -5.19 23.23
N LYS A 93 -10.65 -4.44 22.71
CA LYS A 93 -11.31 -4.78 21.43
C LYS A 93 -10.41 -4.59 20.22
N LEU A 94 -9.30 -3.88 20.37
CA LEU A 94 -8.30 -3.60 19.36
C LEU A 94 -7.05 -4.47 19.51
N GLU A 95 -7.04 -5.40 20.46
CA GLU A 95 -5.93 -6.31 20.68
C GLU A 95 -5.64 -7.14 19.43
N GLY A 96 -4.37 -7.22 19.05
CA GLY A 96 -3.92 -7.95 17.87
C GLY A 96 -4.26 -7.30 16.54
N MET A 97 -4.71 -6.04 16.53
CA MET A 97 -4.90 -5.31 15.28
C MET A 97 -3.57 -4.98 14.62
N GLY A 98 -3.60 -4.92 13.32
CA GLY A 98 -2.49 -4.46 12.50
C GLY A 98 -2.98 -4.02 11.13
N THR A 99 -2.07 -3.53 10.31
CA THR A 99 -2.39 -3.17 8.92
C THR A 99 -1.14 -3.19 8.06
N THR A 100 -1.31 -3.45 6.77
CA THR A 100 -0.30 -3.08 5.78
C THR A 100 -0.28 -1.58 5.59
N LEU A 101 0.74 -1.04 4.96
CA LEU A 101 0.80 0.38 4.63
C LEU A 101 1.68 0.60 3.41
N VAL A 102 1.09 1.16 2.35
CA VAL A 102 1.83 1.72 1.22
C VAL A 102 1.53 3.20 1.14
N ILE A 103 2.57 4.03 1.22
CA ILE A 103 2.47 5.49 1.06
C ILE A 103 3.26 5.88 -0.18
N ALA A 104 2.69 6.71 -1.05
CA ALA A 104 3.38 7.20 -2.23
C ALA A 104 3.11 8.69 -2.48
N THR A 105 4.11 9.36 -3.03
CA THR A 105 4.03 10.73 -3.54
C THR A 105 4.84 10.87 -4.82
N VAL A 106 4.41 11.76 -5.72
CA VAL A 106 5.14 12.09 -6.93
C VAL A 106 5.59 13.55 -6.87
N ILE A 107 6.90 13.76 -6.83
CA ILE A 107 7.53 15.09 -6.79
C ILE A 107 8.26 15.32 -8.10
N GLY A 108 7.76 16.24 -8.92
CA GLY A 108 8.26 16.40 -10.29
C GLY A 108 8.00 15.14 -11.13
N ASN A 109 9.06 14.42 -11.48
CA ASN A 109 8.99 13.15 -12.20
C ASN A 109 9.56 11.97 -11.38
N THR A 110 9.67 12.14 -10.09
CA THR A 110 10.16 11.11 -9.18
C THR A 110 9.04 10.63 -8.28
N LEU A 111 8.82 9.33 -8.25
CA LEU A 111 7.95 8.63 -7.32
C LEU A 111 8.78 8.25 -6.10
N TYR A 112 8.34 8.68 -4.93
CA TYR A 112 8.82 8.23 -3.63
C TYR A 112 7.72 7.40 -2.98
N PHE A 113 8.07 6.23 -2.46
CA PHE A 113 7.09 5.42 -1.76
C PHE A 113 7.71 4.56 -0.67
N SER A 114 6.90 4.20 0.31
CA SER A 114 7.24 3.23 1.35
C SER A 114 6.28 2.06 1.32
N ASN A 115 6.76 0.89 1.74
CA ASN A 115 5.97 -0.32 1.87
C ASN A 115 6.21 -1.02 3.22
N VAL A 116 5.11 -1.43 3.87
CA VAL A 116 5.07 -2.36 5.00
C VAL A 116 3.92 -3.33 4.74
N GLY A 117 4.21 -4.61 4.63
CA GLY A 117 3.21 -5.65 4.35
C GLY A 117 3.29 -6.18 2.92
N ASP A 118 2.20 -6.75 2.46
CA ASP A 118 2.04 -7.41 1.15
C ASP A 118 1.07 -6.66 0.20
N SER A 119 0.60 -5.49 0.60
CA SER A 119 -0.02 -4.54 -0.34
C SER A 119 1.03 -4.04 -1.33
N ARG A 120 0.64 -3.86 -2.58
CA ARG A 120 1.58 -3.70 -3.68
C ARG A 120 1.49 -2.35 -4.38
N LEU A 121 2.63 -1.92 -4.91
CA LEU A 121 2.74 -0.80 -5.83
C LEU A 121 3.37 -1.29 -7.14
N TYR A 122 2.65 -1.08 -8.23
CA TYR A 122 3.08 -1.42 -9.59
C TYR A 122 3.32 -0.17 -10.42
N LEU A 123 4.29 -0.27 -11.31
CA LEU A 123 4.47 0.64 -12.44
C LEU A 123 3.88 0.01 -13.70
N ILE A 124 3.05 0.75 -14.41
CA ILE A 124 2.47 0.36 -15.68
C ILE A 124 2.97 1.34 -16.76
N GLY A 125 3.97 0.89 -17.50
CA GLY A 125 4.56 1.58 -18.65
C GLY A 125 4.34 0.77 -19.93
N ASP A 126 5.42 0.32 -20.58
CA ASP A 126 5.36 -0.63 -21.69
C ASP A 126 4.97 -2.05 -21.24
N LYS A 127 5.20 -2.34 -19.97
CA LYS A 127 4.79 -3.55 -19.27
C LYS A 127 4.44 -3.21 -17.82
N ILE A 128 3.75 -4.11 -17.14
CA ILE A 128 3.54 -4.04 -15.70
C ILE A 128 4.82 -4.50 -14.96
N LYS A 129 5.15 -3.81 -13.88
CA LYS A 129 6.25 -4.17 -13.00
C LYS A 129 5.89 -3.85 -11.56
N GLN A 130 5.89 -4.84 -10.70
CA GLN A 130 5.83 -4.62 -9.26
C GLN A 130 7.10 -3.90 -8.80
N LEU A 131 6.96 -2.76 -8.13
CA LEU A 131 8.06 -1.97 -7.58
C LEU A 131 8.27 -2.25 -6.10
N SER A 132 7.18 -2.48 -5.34
CA SER A 132 7.25 -2.91 -3.94
C SER A 132 7.70 -4.37 -3.84
N LYS A 133 8.21 -4.75 -2.67
CA LYS A 133 8.45 -6.16 -2.33
C LYS A 133 7.50 -6.56 -1.21
N ASP A 134 6.88 -7.73 -1.35
CA ASP A 134 5.97 -8.22 -0.34
C ASP A 134 6.75 -8.66 0.92
N HIS A 135 6.26 -8.26 2.07
CA HIS A 135 6.73 -8.79 3.33
C HIS A 135 5.89 -10.02 3.71
N SER A 136 6.03 -11.08 2.95
CA SER A 136 5.34 -12.35 3.14
C SER A 136 6.32 -13.51 3.36
N LEU A 137 5.84 -14.57 4.00
CA LEU A 137 6.64 -15.77 4.24
C LEU A 137 7.11 -16.39 2.92
N VAL A 138 6.23 -16.45 1.92
CA VAL A 138 6.57 -17.04 0.62
C VAL A 138 7.61 -16.24 -0.13
N GLU A 139 7.57 -14.91 -0.06
CA GLU A 139 8.59 -14.05 -0.67
C GLU A 139 9.96 -14.25 0.00
N GLU A 140 10.00 -14.44 1.32
CA GLU A 140 11.23 -14.79 2.02
C GLU A 140 11.76 -16.17 1.61
N MET A 141 10.87 -17.16 1.43
CA MET A 141 11.25 -18.50 0.96
C MET A 141 11.83 -18.44 -0.47
N VAL A 142 11.24 -17.65 -1.37
CA VAL A 142 11.77 -17.43 -2.72
C VAL A 142 13.15 -16.76 -2.66
N ARG A 143 13.31 -15.72 -1.85
CA ARG A 143 14.57 -15.00 -1.69
C ARG A 143 15.70 -15.88 -1.16
N LEU A 144 15.37 -16.82 -0.28
CA LEU A 144 16.34 -17.79 0.29
C LEU A 144 16.57 -19.00 -0.63
N GLY A 145 15.88 -19.08 -1.78
CA GLY A 145 16.00 -20.18 -2.74
C GLY A 145 15.30 -21.47 -2.28
N GLY A 146 14.41 -21.39 -1.28
CA GLY A 146 13.66 -22.53 -0.77
C GLY A 146 12.53 -22.97 -1.70
N ILE A 147 11.92 -22.04 -2.42
CA ILE A 147 10.88 -22.30 -3.44
C ILE A 147 11.11 -21.37 -4.65
N LYS A 148 10.51 -21.73 -5.82
CA LYS A 148 10.50 -20.87 -6.99
C LYS A 148 9.38 -19.83 -6.90
N ALA A 149 9.51 -18.72 -7.63
CA ALA A 149 8.50 -17.66 -7.65
C ALA A 149 7.12 -18.16 -8.14
N GLU A 150 7.11 -19.09 -9.10
CA GLU A 150 5.87 -19.71 -9.59
C GLU A 150 5.17 -20.55 -8.53
N GLU A 151 5.93 -21.17 -7.62
CA GLU A 151 5.40 -22.00 -6.52
C GLU A 151 4.80 -21.12 -5.41
N ALA A 152 5.38 -19.93 -5.18
CA ALA A 152 4.90 -18.98 -4.18
C ALA A 152 3.45 -18.53 -4.41
N LYS A 153 3.03 -18.36 -5.67
CA LYS A 153 1.66 -17.92 -6.03
C LYS A 153 0.58 -18.86 -5.51
N ASN A 154 0.85 -20.16 -5.49
CA ASN A 154 -0.10 -21.19 -5.10
C ASN A 154 0.23 -21.84 -3.74
N HIS A 155 1.19 -21.27 -3.00
CA HIS A 155 1.59 -21.82 -1.71
C HIS A 155 0.47 -21.67 -0.67
N PRO A 156 0.23 -22.67 0.21
CA PRO A 156 -0.80 -22.57 1.25
C PRO A 156 -0.60 -21.40 2.20
N ASP A 157 0.64 -21.02 2.46
CA ASP A 157 1.03 -19.94 3.37
C ASP A 157 1.25 -18.60 2.68
N LYS A 158 0.76 -18.42 1.44
CA LYS A 158 0.97 -17.19 0.66
C LYS A 158 0.42 -15.91 1.32
N ASN A 159 -0.58 -16.06 2.20
CA ASN A 159 -1.20 -14.94 2.91
C ASN A 159 -0.55 -14.68 4.30
N ILE A 160 0.55 -15.38 4.63
CA ILE A 160 1.26 -15.11 5.89
C ILE A 160 2.22 -13.95 5.67
N ILE A 161 1.90 -12.80 6.28
CA ILE A 161 2.77 -11.64 6.26
C ILE A 161 3.78 -11.69 7.40
N THR A 162 5.00 -11.24 7.13
CA THR A 162 6.12 -11.25 8.07
C THR A 162 6.37 -9.89 8.71
N ARG A 163 5.76 -8.84 8.12
CA ARG A 163 5.91 -7.46 8.59
C ARG A 163 4.61 -6.69 8.41
N ALA A 164 4.16 -6.03 9.49
CA ALA A 164 2.94 -5.22 9.49
C ALA A 164 3.03 -4.09 10.53
N MET A 165 2.26 -3.04 10.31
CA MET A 165 2.05 -1.96 11.27
C MET A 165 1.26 -2.46 12.47
N GLY A 166 1.59 -1.98 13.67
CA GLY A 166 0.85 -2.29 14.90
C GLY A 166 1.22 -3.61 15.60
N VAL A 167 2.12 -4.42 15.02
CA VAL A 167 2.44 -5.77 15.53
C VAL A 167 3.71 -5.78 16.38
N LYS A 168 4.71 -4.98 16.01
CA LYS A 168 6.00 -4.86 16.74
C LYS A 168 6.27 -3.40 17.05
N GLU A 169 6.95 -3.13 18.18
CA GLU A 169 7.32 -1.76 18.57
C GLU A 169 8.11 -1.04 17.48
N GLU A 170 9.05 -1.74 16.86
CA GLU A 170 9.79 -1.24 15.72
C GLU A 170 9.32 -1.93 14.44
N VAL A 171 9.01 -1.13 13.43
CA VAL A 171 8.70 -1.59 12.08
C VAL A 171 9.65 -0.93 11.10
N GLU A 172 10.30 -1.75 10.29
CA GLU A 172 11.16 -1.27 9.21
C GLU A 172 10.35 -1.18 7.92
N ALA A 173 10.19 0.04 7.40
CA ALA A 173 9.59 0.26 6.10
C ALA A 173 10.66 0.14 5.00
N ASP A 174 10.33 -0.52 3.92
CA ASP A 174 11.12 -0.41 2.70
C ASP A 174 10.82 0.93 2.03
N ILE A 175 11.85 1.72 1.74
CA ILE A 175 11.73 3.04 1.11
C ILE A 175 12.32 2.95 -0.30
N TYR A 176 11.60 3.51 -1.26
CA TYR A 176 11.97 3.44 -2.67
C TYR A 176 11.87 4.81 -3.33
N GLU A 177 12.77 5.02 -4.29
CA GLU A 177 12.75 6.11 -5.25
C GLU A 177 12.71 5.53 -6.67
N TYR A 178 11.84 6.07 -7.52
CA TYR A 178 11.75 5.64 -8.91
C TYR A 178 11.49 6.84 -9.84
N ARG A 179 12.29 6.95 -10.90
CA ARG A 179 12.11 8.01 -11.89
C ARG A 179 11.08 7.62 -12.94
N LEU A 180 9.95 8.32 -12.95
CA LEU A 180 8.85 8.12 -13.88
C LEU A 180 9.15 8.72 -15.26
N LYS A 181 8.61 8.07 -16.29
CA LYS A 181 8.56 8.59 -17.66
C LYS A 181 7.16 9.14 -17.95
N LYS A 182 7.09 10.00 -18.97
CA LYS A 182 5.79 10.48 -19.45
C LYS A 182 4.95 9.30 -19.98
N GLY A 183 3.75 9.17 -19.46
CA GLY A 183 2.83 8.08 -19.79
C GLY A 183 2.86 6.90 -18.82
N ASP A 184 3.80 6.88 -17.87
CA ASP A 184 3.79 5.88 -16.80
C ASP A 184 2.56 6.08 -15.91
N MET A 185 2.01 4.96 -15.44
CA MET A 185 0.93 4.93 -14.45
C MET A 185 1.37 4.14 -13.23
N ILE A 186 0.81 4.49 -12.09
CA ILE A 186 1.03 3.81 -10.82
C ILE A 186 -0.27 3.13 -10.44
N LEU A 187 -0.21 1.85 -10.14
CA LEU A 187 -1.30 1.09 -9.54
C LEU A 187 -0.89 0.68 -8.14
N MET A 188 -1.69 1.02 -7.14
CA MET A 188 -1.53 0.56 -5.76
C MET A 188 -2.74 -0.28 -5.39
N CYS A 189 -2.52 -1.42 -4.74
CA CYS A 189 -3.61 -2.31 -4.36
C CYS A 189 -3.28 -3.12 -3.10
N THR A 190 -4.32 -3.58 -2.44
CA THR A 190 -4.26 -4.63 -1.42
C THR A 190 -4.22 -6.01 -2.07
N ASP A 191 -4.02 -7.04 -1.26
CA ASP A 191 -4.03 -8.45 -1.68
C ASP A 191 -5.39 -8.89 -2.25
N GLY A 192 -6.47 -8.19 -1.89
CA GLY A 192 -7.80 -8.40 -2.45
C GLY A 192 -7.87 -8.26 -3.98
N LEU A 193 -6.97 -7.49 -4.59
CA LEU A 193 -6.81 -7.42 -6.04
C LEU A 193 -5.73 -8.39 -6.52
N SER A 194 -4.52 -8.31 -5.99
CA SER A 194 -3.36 -9.03 -6.51
C SER A 194 -3.41 -10.56 -6.29
N ASN A 195 -4.25 -11.03 -5.37
CA ASN A 195 -4.53 -12.46 -5.21
C ASN A 195 -5.58 -13.00 -6.18
N MET A 196 -6.34 -12.11 -6.85
CA MET A 196 -7.49 -12.48 -7.68
C MET A 196 -7.26 -12.21 -9.17
N VAL A 197 -6.34 -11.32 -9.51
CA VAL A 197 -6.07 -10.88 -10.89
C VAL A 197 -4.58 -10.97 -11.14
N GLU A 198 -4.19 -11.67 -12.21
CA GLU A 198 -2.78 -11.78 -12.61
C GLU A 198 -2.25 -10.43 -13.14
N ASP A 199 -0.94 -10.24 -13.04
CA ASP A 199 -0.29 -8.98 -13.43
C ASP A 199 -0.58 -8.61 -14.90
N GLU A 200 -0.60 -9.59 -15.82
CA GLU A 200 -0.88 -9.40 -17.24
C GLU A 200 -2.32 -8.93 -17.47
N ASP A 201 -3.28 -9.53 -16.76
CA ASP A 201 -4.69 -9.11 -16.83
C ASP A 201 -4.88 -7.69 -16.28
N MET A 202 -4.20 -7.36 -15.17
CA MET A 202 -4.19 -5.99 -14.63
C MET A 202 -3.64 -4.99 -15.65
N PHE A 203 -2.55 -5.35 -16.33
CA PHE A 203 -1.96 -4.52 -17.37
C PHE A 203 -2.95 -4.24 -18.51
N ASP A 204 -3.57 -5.30 -19.03
CA ASP A 204 -4.52 -5.20 -20.15
C ASP A 204 -5.75 -4.36 -19.78
N ILE A 205 -6.32 -4.58 -18.60
CA ILE A 205 -7.48 -3.81 -18.13
C ILE A 205 -7.14 -2.32 -18.02
N VAL A 206 -5.99 -1.98 -17.42
CA VAL A 206 -5.57 -0.59 -17.27
C VAL A 206 -5.26 0.06 -18.62
N LYS A 207 -4.63 -0.63 -19.54
CA LYS A 207 -4.35 -0.13 -20.90
C LYS A 207 -5.63 0.08 -21.71
N LEU A 208 -6.58 -0.84 -21.66
CA LEU A 208 -7.88 -0.72 -22.30
C LEU A 208 -8.69 0.46 -21.78
N SER A 209 -8.66 0.71 -20.46
CA SER A 209 -9.36 1.85 -19.87
C SER A 209 -8.85 3.20 -20.38
N LEU A 210 -7.56 3.31 -20.72
CA LEU A 210 -7.00 4.53 -21.29
C LEU A 210 -7.46 4.80 -22.72
N ILE A 211 -7.70 3.77 -23.52
CA ILE A 211 -8.22 3.91 -24.89
C ILE A 211 -9.61 4.53 -24.85
N HIS A 212 -10.47 4.08 -23.91
CA HIS A 212 -11.81 4.63 -23.76
C HIS A 212 -11.85 6.06 -23.18
N ILE A 213 -10.83 6.45 -22.40
CA ILE A 213 -10.74 7.83 -21.87
C ILE A 213 -10.17 8.80 -22.93
N SER A 214 -9.41 8.31 -23.89
CA SER A 214 -8.78 9.14 -24.93
C SER A 214 -9.60 9.29 -26.21
N GLU A 215 -10.64 8.47 -26.42
CA GLU A 215 -11.56 8.66 -27.54
C GLU A 215 -12.72 9.59 -27.10
N PRO A 216 -12.81 10.82 -27.64
CA PRO A 216 -14.00 11.62 -27.46
C PRO A 216 -15.17 10.89 -28.13
N THR A 217 -16.19 10.56 -27.37
CA THR A 217 -17.49 10.12 -27.89
C THR A 217 -17.94 11.10 -28.98
N ARG A 218 -17.93 10.66 -30.25
CA ARG A 218 -18.57 11.36 -31.35
C ARG A 218 -20.07 11.26 -31.25
#